data_7f424ad4d05a5142e52f1353b6a30699
#
_entry.id   7f424ad4d05a5142e52f1353b6a30699
#
_cell.length_a   1.000
_cell.length_b   1.000
_cell.length_c   1.000
_cell.angle_alpha   90.00
_cell.angle_beta   90.00
_cell.angle_gamma   90.00
#
_symmetry.space_group_name_H-M   'P 1'
#
loop_
_entity.id
_entity.type
_entity.pdbx_description
1 polymer ?
#
loop_
_entity_poly.entity_id
_entity_poly.type
_entity_poly.pdbx_seq_one_letter_code
_entity_poly.pdbx_strand_id
1 'polypeptide(L)'
;MARPAACLFDLDGLLLDTEPLHARAWREAAAHFGRQLNAAELMQLRGRRRLDCAEQVRGWIAGAADPESGAARSDPPSVEALLVHAQPMAGAPELVRRCAELAIPMALATSSSRAAVALKAAPHPWLELITVRVHGDDPELREGKPAPDVFLLAAARLGQEPSSCWAFEDSPAGARAAEAAGCRVHVLLPEGGDPEAYPEGVRWLESLRELVL
;
A
#
# COMPACT_ATOMS: atom_id res chain seq x y z
N MET A 1 10.44 -9.16 23.20
CA MET A 1 9.93 -9.98 22.08
C MET A 1 11.11 -10.46 21.24
N ALA A 2 11.00 -11.62 20.57
CA ALA A 2 12.06 -12.06 19.65
C ALA A 2 12.10 -11.10 18.45
N ARG A 3 13.32 -10.81 17.96
CA ARG A 3 13.49 -10.00 16.73
C ARG A 3 12.91 -10.73 15.52
N PRO A 4 12.39 -10.01 14.51
CA PRO A 4 11.98 -10.62 13.25
C PRO A 4 13.20 -11.13 12.47
N ALA A 5 13.00 -12.20 11.70
CA ALA A 5 14.00 -12.64 10.72
C ALA A 5 14.10 -11.67 9.53
N ALA A 6 13.02 -11.00 9.20
CA ALA A 6 12.95 -9.91 8.23
C ALA A 6 11.76 -9.00 8.50
N CYS A 7 11.82 -7.76 7.98
CA CYS A 7 10.73 -6.80 7.93
C CYS A 7 10.24 -6.63 6.50
N LEU A 8 8.94 -6.84 6.27
CA LEU A 8 8.29 -6.68 4.97
C LEU A 8 7.37 -5.47 5.06
N PHE A 9 7.63 -4.45 4.26
CA PHE A 9 6.93 -3.17 4.34
C PHE A 9 6.02 -2.96 3.13
N ASP A 10 4.78 -2.56 3.37
CA ASP A 10 4.04 -1.82 2.34
C ASP A 10 4.65 -0.43 2.13
N LEU A 11 4.21 0.30 1.11
CA LEU A 11 4.69 1.64 0.79
C LEU A 11 3.64 2.71 1.07
N ASP A 12 2.47 2.56 0.45
CA ASP A 12 1.45 3.57 0.31
C ASP A 12 0.54 3.66 1.54
N GLY A 13 0.64 4.73 2.31
CA GLY A 13 -0.06 4.89 3.59
C GLY A 13 0.71 4.32 4.79
N LEU A 14 1.79 3.57 4.54
CA LEU A 14 2.65 3.02 5.60
C LEU A 14 4.02 3.73 5.69
N LEU A 15 4.83 3.68 4.64
CA LEU A 15 6.13 4.35 4.61
C LEU A 15 6.02 5.78 4.06
N LEU A 16 5.12 6.00 3.11
CA LEU A 16 4.82 7.30 2.52
C LEU A 16 3.33 7.64 2.66
N ASP A 17 3.03 8.87 3.03
CA ASP A 17 1.66 9.41 3.09
C ASP A 17 1.15 9.73 1.66
N THR A 18 0.78 8.71 0.93
CA THR A 18 0.28 8.79 -0.44
C THR A 18 -1.25 8.77 -0.54
N GLU A 19 -1.93 8.35 0.52
CA GLU A 19 -3.37 8.12 0.51
C GLU A 19 -4.21 9.37 0.19
N PRO A 20 -3.89 10.57 0.73
CA PRO A 20 -4.62 11.78 0.33
C PRO A 20 -4.49 12.07 -1.17
N LEU A 21 -3.34 11.76 -1.78
CA LEU A 21 -3.06 11.95 -3.19
C LEU A 21 -3.83 10.95 -4.06
N HIS A 22 -3.84 9.67 -3.65
CA HIS A 22 -4.63 8.63 -4.31
C HIS A 22 -6.13 8.91 -4.21
N ALA A 23 -6.62 9.24 -3.01
CA ALA A 23 -8.03 9.57 -2.79
C ALA A 23 -8.47 10.76 -3.66
N ARG A 24 -7.65 11.80 -3.75
CA ARG A 24 -7.89 12.95 -4.62
C ARG A 24 -7.98 12.52 -6.08
N ALA A 25 -7.02 11.74 -6.56
CA ALA A 25 -6.98 11.28 -7.94
C ALA A 25 -8.19 10.42 -8.33
N TRP A 26 -8.61 9.50 -7.46
CA TRP A 26 -9.80 8.68 -7.71
C TRP A 26 -11.08 9.52 -7.70
N ARG A 27 -11.20 10.52 -6.79
CA ARG A 27 -12.33 11.45 -6.81
C ARG A 27 -12.40 12.25 -8.10
N GLU A 28 -11.27 12.82 -8.54
CA GLU A 28 -11.18 13.59 -9.78
C GLU A 28 -11.50 12.73 -11.01
N ALA A 29 -10.95 11.50 -11.07
CA ALA A 29 -11.23 10.57 -12.14
C ALA A 29 -12.72 10.17 -12.21
N ALA A 30 -13.35 9.83 -11.08
CA ALA A 30 -14.76 9.48 -11.04
C ALA A 30 -15.66 10.68 -11.34
N ALA A 31 -15.33 11.87 -10.82
CA ALA A 31 -16.06 13.11 -11.07
C ALA A 31 -16.06 13.49 -12.55
N HIS A 32 -14.97 13.20 -13.26
CA HIS A 32 -14.88 13.37 -14.71
C HIS A 32 -16.00 12.60 -15.45
N PHE A 33 -16.45 11.48 -14.91
CA PHE A 33 -17.57 10.68 -15.44
C PHE A 33 -18.90 10.93 -14.70
N GLY A 34 -19.01 12.03 -13.94
CA GLY A 34 -20.23 12.41 -13.25
C GLY A 34 -20.51 11.66 -11.94
N ARG A 35 -19.55 10.86 -11.43
CA ARG A 35 -19.68 10.07 -10.20
C ARG A 35 -18.84 10.70 -9.07
N GLN A 36 -19.47 10.93 -7.91
CA GLN A 36 -18.74 11.31 -6.71
C GLN A 36 -18.49 10.09 -5.82
N LEU A 37 -17.23 9.88 -5.42
CA LEU A 37 -16.85 8.82 -4.51
C LEU A 37 -16.89 9.34 -3.06
N ASN A 38 -17.53 8.55 -2.19
CA ASN A 38 -17.55 8.81 -0.75
C ASN A 38 -16.32 8.21 -0.03
N ALA A 39 -16.18 8.49 1.27
CA ALA A 39 -15.04 8.02 2.06
C ALA A 39 -14.98 6.48 2.17
N ALA A 40 -16.14 5.81 2.30
CA ALA A 40 -16.19 4.35 2.41
C ALA A 40 -15.77 3.66 1.10
N GLU A 41 -16.16 4.22 -0.06
CA GLU A 41 -15.73 3.74 -1.38
C GLU A 41 -14.22 3.91 -1.57
N LEU A 42 -13.66 5.06 -1.18
CA LEU A 42 -12.21 5.30 -1.25
C LEU A 42 -11.43 4.34 -0.34
N MET A 43 -11.95 4.04 0.86
CA MET A 43 -11.33 3.07 1.76
C MET A 43 -11.24 1.68 1.13
N GLN A 44 -12.20 1.26 0.31
CA GLN A 44 -12.17 -0.03 -0.40
C GLN A 44 -11.08 -0.12 -1.47
N LEU A 45 -10.55 1.01 -1.93
CA LEU A 45 -9.48 1.06 -2.94
C LEU A 45 -8.07 0.97 -2.33
N ARG A 46 -7.94 1.21 -1.01
CA ARG A 46 -6.63 1.22 -0.35
C ARG A 46 -5.94 -0.13 -0.42
N GLY A 47 -4.63 -0.10 -0.58
CA GLY A 47 -3.76 -1.28 -0.58
C GLY A 47 -3.90 -2.19 -1.80
N ARG A 48 -4.79 -1.89 -2.75
CA ARG A 48 -5.03 -2.70 -3.96
C ARG A 48 -4.25 -2.18 -5.16
N ARG A 49 -4.05 -3.04 -6.17
CA ARG A 49 -3.40 -2.63 -7.43
C ARG A 49 -4.27 -1.64 -8.19
N ARG A 50 -3.62 -0.70 -8.90
CA ARG A 50 -4.33 0.34 -9.68
C ARG A 50 -5.34 -0.22 -10.67
N LEU A 51 -5.04 -1.34 -11.33
CA LEU A 51 -5.95 -1.97 -12.29
C LEU A 51 -7.21 -2.47 -11.60
N ASP A 52 -7.09 -3.12 -10.43
CA ASP A 52 -8.21 -3.63 -9.65
C ASP A 52 -9.08 -2.47 -9.14
N CYS A 53 -8.45 -1.36 -8.71
CA CYS A 53 -9.16 -0.14 -8.33
C CYS A 53 -9.90 0.48 -9.53
N ALA A 54 -9.27 0.55 -10.69
CA ALA A 54 -9.87 1.11 -11.90
C ALA A 54 -11.09 0.29 -12.37
N GLU A 55 -11.04 -1.03 -12.23
CA GLU A 55 -12.17 -1.91 -12.52
C GLU A 55 -13.33 -1.68 -11.54
N GLN A 56 -13.03 -1.60 -10.26
CA GLN A 56 -14.01 -1.28 -9.22
C GLN A 56 -14.69 0.07 -9.46
N VAL A 57 -13.91 1.13 -9.72
CA VAL A 57 -14.44 2.48 -9.97
C VAL A 57 -15.27 2.52 -11.26
N ARG A 58 -14.86 1.82 -12.32
CA ARG A 58 -15.67 1.66 -13.54
C ARG A 58 -17.00 1.01 -13.24
N GLY A 59 -17.04 -0.03 -12.39
CA GLY A 59 -18.28 -0.66 -11.95
C GLY A 59 -19.22 0.31 -11.24
N TRP A 60 -18.68 1.16 -10.37
CA TRP A 60 -19.48 2.19 -9.68
C TRP A 60 -19.98 3.29 -10.62
N ILE A 61 -19.19 3.69 -11.63
CA ILE A 61 -19.60 4.66 -12.65
C ILE A 61 -20.72 4.07 -13.51
N ALA A 62 -20.58 2.83 -13.99
CA ALA A 62 -21.58 2.16 -14.82
C ALA A 62 -22.91 1.98 -14.09
N GLY A 63 -22.90 1.70 -12.78
CA GLY A 63 -24.11 1.57 -11.96
C GLY A 63 -24.81 2.90 -11.65
N ALA A 64 -24.17 4.05 -11.91
CA ALA A 64 -24.68 5.40 -11.64
C ALA A 64 -24.97 6.21 -12.93
N ALA A 65 -24.62 5.70 -14.11
CA ALA A 65 -24.67 6.46 -15.35
C ALA A 65 -26.09 6.64 -15.85
N ASP A 66 -26.49 7.91 -16.00
CA ASP A 66 -27.58 8.32 -16.90
C ASP A 66 -27.03 8.28 -18.35
N PRO A 67 -27.65 7.54 -19.28
CA PRO A 67 -27.11 7.32 -20.64
C PRO A 67 -26.97 8.57 -21.51
N GLU A 68 -27.49 9.71 -21.09
CA GLU A 68 -27.58 10.91 -21.92
C GLU A 68 -26.49 11.99 -21.69
N SER A 69 -25.52 11.81 -20.80
CA SER A 69 -24.50 12.84 -20.56
C SER A 69 -23.29 12.69 -21.50
N GLY A 70 -23.47 12.99 -22.76
CA GLY A 70 -22.43 12.99 -23.80
C GLY A 70 -21.55 14.27 -23.83
N ALA A 71 -20.98 14.71 -22.73
CA ALA A 71 -20.01 15.81 -22.76
C ALA A 71 -18.60 15.28 -23.05
N ALA A 72 -17.97 15.80 -24.10
CA ALA A 72 -16.54 15.58 -24.37
C ALA A 72 -15.73 16.10 -23.19
N ARG A 73 -14.97 15.21 -22.53
CA ARG A 73 -14.25 15.49 -21.28
C ARG A 73 -12.75 15.42 -21.55
N SER A 74 -12.01 16.39 -21.00
CA SER A 74 -10.54 16.37 -21.01
C SER A 74 -10.02 15.19 -20.20
N ASP A 75 -8.81 14.70 -20.50
CA ASP A 75 -8.18 13.65 -19.74
C ASP A 75 -8.04 14.03 -18.25
N PRO A 76 -8.29 13.09 -17.32
CA PRO A 76 -8.14 13.36 -15.90
C PRO A 76 -6.68 13.71 -15.59
N PRO A 77 -6.42 14.57 -14.59
CA PRO A 77 -5.06 14.95 -14.22
C PRO A 77 -4.23 13.72 -13.88
N SER A 78 -2.97 13.72 -14.33
CA SER A 78 -2.05 12.60 -14.06
C SER A 78 -1.77 12.48 -12.56
N VAL A 79 -2.12 11.33 -11.99
CA VAL A 79 -1.83 10.97 -10.59
C VAL A 79 -0.33 10.98 -10.33
N GLU A 80 0.46 10.60 -11.34
CA GLU A 80 1.92 10.51 -11.25
C GLU A 80 2.56 11.85 -10.87
N ALA A 81 2.04 12.96 -11.37
CA ALA A 81 2.56 14.30 -11.05
C ALA A 81 2.40 14.68 -9.57
N LEU A 82 1.46 14.07 -8.86
CA LEU A 82 1.22 14.32 -7.43
C LEU A 82 2.10 13.43 -6.53
N LEU A 83 2.43 12.22 -6.98
CA LEU A 83 3.10 11.21 -6.17
C LEU A 83 4.52 11.60 -5.72
N VAL A 84 5.21 12.48 -6.45
CA VAL A 84 6.54 12.99 -6.08
C VAL A 84 6.51 13.89 -4.83
N HIS A 85 5.32 14.32 -4.38
CA HIS A 85 5.14 15.18 -3.21
C HIS A 85 4.73 14.40 -1.95
N ALA A 86 4.64 13.06 -2.02
CA ALA A 86 4.31 12.24 -0.88
C ALA A 86 5.34 12.44 0.24
N GLN A 87 4.86 12.68 1.46
CA GLN A 87 5.75 12.86 2.62
C GLN A 87 5.98 11.52 3.32
N PRO A 88 7.10 11.35 4.04
CA PRO A 88 7.29 10.17 4.87
C PRO A 88 6.25 10.10 5.99
N MET A 89 5.73 8.90 6.24
CA MET A 89 4.97 8.66 7.46
C MET A 89 5.84 8.82 8.70
N ALA A 90 5.22 9.28 9.81
CA ALA A 90 5.93 9.56 11.06
C ALA A 90 6.63 8.31 11.60
N GLY A 91 7.97 8.36 11.66
CA GLY A 91 8.82 7.26 12.13
C GLY A 91 9.26 6.28 11.04
N ALA A 92 8.80 6.42 9.79
CA ALA A 92 9.19 5.50 8.72
C ALA A 92 10.68 5.56 8.37
N PRO A 93 11.30 6.74 8.17
CA PRO A 93 12.73 6.81 7.91
C PRO A 93 13.58 6.26 9.05
N GLU A 94 13.19 6.52 10.29
CA GLU A 94 13.87 6.06 11.51
C GLU A 94 13.79 4.53 11.63
N LEU A 95 12.63 3.95 11.39
CA LEU A 95 12.41 2.50 11.44
C LEU A 95 13.27 1.78 10.40
N VAL A 96 13.28 2.26 9.15
CA VAL A 96 14.07 1.65 8.06
C VAL A 96 15.55 1.75 8.36
N ARG A 97 16.05 2.91 8.83
CA ARG A 97 17.46 3.05 9.26
C ARG A 97 17.78 2.11 10.42
N ARG A 98 16.88 1.99 11.39
CA ARG A 98 17.07 1.10 12.54
C ARG A 98 17.14 -0.37 12.13
N CYS A 99 16.32 -0.82 11.18
CA CYS A 99 16.44 -2.16 10.61
C CYS A 99 17.81 -2.37 9.95
N ALA A 100 18.29 -1.39 9.18
CA ALA A 100 19.60 -1.47 8.54
C ALA A 100 20.75 -1.53 9.56
N GLU A 101 20.74 -0.67 10.60
CA GLU A 101 21.72 -0.69 11.69
C GLU A 101 21.78 -2.03 12.42
N LEU A 102 20.64 -2.68 12.59
CA LEU A 102 20.51 -3.98 13.24
C LEU A 102 20.74 -5.16 12.30
N ALA A 103 21.09 -4.89 11.03
CA ALA A 103 21.24 -5.88 9.97
C ALA A 103 20.01 -6.79 9.81
N ILE A 104 18.78 -6.26 10.03
CA ILE A 104 17.54 -6.97 9.79
C ILE A 104 17.23 -6.87 8.30
N PRO A 105 17.10 -7.99 7.56
CA PRO A 105 16.71 -7.98 6.16
C PRO A 105 15.37 -7.28 5.95
N MET A 106 15.26 -6.50 4.86
CA MET A 106 14.07 -5.73 4.54
C MET A 106 13.63 -5.97 3.10
N ALA A 107 12.31 -6.04 2.90
CA ALA A 107 11.72 -5.99 1.57
C ALA A 107 10.55 -5.01 1.51
N LEU A 108 10.38 -4.38 0.35
CA LEU A 108 9.17 -3.66 -0.02
C LEU A 108 8.19 -4.66 -0.67
N ALA A 109 6.95 -4.70 -0.19
CA ALA A 109 5.87 -5.55 -0.67
C ALA A 109 4.65 -4.68 -1.02
N THR A 110 4.65 -4.04 -2.20
CA THR A 110 3.68 -3.01 -2.57
C THR A 110 2.80 -3.41 -3.75
N SER A 111 1.56 -2.90 -3.76
CA SER A 111 0.65 -2.98 -4.91
C SER A 111 0.97 -1.97 -6.01
N SER A 112 1.86 -1.01 -5.76
CA SER A 112 2.29 -0.02 -6.73
C SER A 112 3.22 -0.62 -7.79
N SER A 113 3.10 -0.14 -9.04
CA SER A 113 4.00 -0.51 -10.12
C SER A 113 5.42 -0.02 -9.86
N ARG A 114 6.41 -0.67 -10.49
CA ARG A 114 7.82 -0.25 -10.42
C ARG A 114 8.00 1.21 -10.79
N ALA A 115 7.33 1.69 -11.84
CA ALA A 115 7.42 3.07 -12.27
C ALA A 115 6.86 4.04 -11.21
N ALA A 116 5.71 3.72 -10.61
CA ALA A 116 5.12 4.54 -9.56
C ALA A 116 6.00 4.57 -8.29
N VAL A 117 6.58 3.43 -7.91
CA VAL A 117 7.53 3.37 -6.77
C VAL A 117 8.75 4.24 -7.05
N ALA A 118 9.33 4.20 -8.25
CA ALA A 118 10.49 5.02 -8.62
C ALA A 118 10.20 6.52 -8.46
N LEU A 119 9.02 6.98 -8.91
CA LEU A 119 8.60 8.38 -8.76
C LEU A 119 8.45 8.78 -7.28
N LYS A 120 7.77 7.96 -6.49
CA LYS A 120 7.53 8.21 -5.06
C LYS A 120 8.81 8.17 -4.24
N ALA A 121 9.73 7.25 -4.56
CA ALA A 121 10.97 7.06 -3.82
C ALA A 121 12.05 8.10 -4.14
N ALA A 122 12.00 8.75 -5.31
CA ALA A 122 13.04 9.69 -5.76
C ALA A 122 13.39 10.79 -4.73
N PRO A 123 12.42 11.41 -4.02
CA PRO A 123 12.72 12.40 -2.98
C PRO A 123 13.20 11.79 -1.65
N HIS A 124 13.22 10.47 -1.53
CA HIS A 124 13.40 9.74 -0.26
C HIS A 124 14.57 8.75 -0.29
N PRO A 125 15.84 9.21 -0.23
CA PRO A 125 17.04 8.33 -0.35
C PRO A 125 17.09 7.21 0.69
N TRP A 126 16.43 7.37 1.84
CA TRP A 126 16.38 6.34 2.88
C TRP A 126 15.65 5.06 2.43
N LEU A 127 14.78 5.14 1.41
CA LEU A 127 14.13 3.96 0.81
C LEU A 127 15.10 3.08 0.02
N GLU A 128 16.29 3.57 -0.33
CA GLU A 128 17.33 2.77 -1.00
C GLU A 128 17.94 1.71 -0.07
N LEU A 129 17.77 1.86 1.25
CA LEU A 129 18.15 0.84 2.23
C LEU A 129 17.31 -0.44 2.08
N ILE A 130 16.11 -0.36 1.49
CA ILE A 130 15.27 -1.51 1.17
C ILE A 130 15.61 -1.99 -0.24
N THR A 131 16.57 -2.90 -0.35
CA THR A 131 17.12 -3.36 -1.64
C THR A 131 16.25 -4.40 -2.34
N VAL A 132 15.54 -5.24 -1.59
CA VAL A 132 14.58 -6.21 -2.13
C VAL A 132 13.23 -5.53 -2.28
N ARG A 133 12.63 -5.63 -3.48
CA ARG A 133 11.36 -4.98 -3.79
C ARG A 133 10.49 -5.90 -4.63
N VAL A 134 9.23 -6.07 -4.23
CA VAL A 134 8.17 -6.71 -4.99
C VAL A 134 7.13 -5.65 -5.30
N HIS A 135 6.89 -5.42 -6.58
CA HIS A 135 5.98 -4.39 -7.10
C HIS A 135 4.67 -5.01 -7.57
N GLY A 136 3.60 -4.24 -7.69
CA GLY A 136 2.31 -4.73 -8.17
C GLY A 136 2.30 -5.21 -9.62
N ASP A 137 3.30 -4.82 -10.40
CA ASP A 137 3.56 -5.26 -11.78
C ASP A 137 4.77 -6.22 -11.91
N ASP A 138 5.18 -6.84 -10.82
CA ASP A 138 6.25 -7.83 -10.81
C ASP A 138 5.82 -9.06 -11.62
N PRO A 139 6.62 -9.53 -12.59
CA PRO A 139 6.24 -10.64 -13.47
C PRO A 139 6.06 -11.99 -12.75
N GLU A 140 6.65 -12.16 -11.56
CA GLU A 140 6.46 -13.33 -10.72
C GLU A 140 5.21 -13.23 -9.82
N LEU A 141 4.58 -12.05 -9.72
CA LEU A 141 3.40 -11.82 -8.90
C LEU A 141 2.13 -12.27 -9.65
N ARG A 142 1.48 -13.33 -9.21
CA ARG A 142 0.26 -13.86 -9.84
C ARG A 142 -0.95 -13.02 -9.47
N GLU A 143 -1.20 -12.86 -8.17
CA GLU A 143 -2.35 -12.11 -7.66
C GLU A 143 -1.90 -10.95 -6.77
N GLY A 144 -2.69 -9.86 -6.78
CA GLY A 144 -2.46 -8.73 -5.88
C GLY A 144 -3.17 -8.91 -4.55
N LYS A 145 -2.85 -8.06 -3.57
CA LYS A 145 -3.55 -7.99 -2.29
C LYS A 145 -5.08 -7.95 -2.53
N PRO A 146 -5.87 -8.77 -1.83
CA PRO A 146 -5.58 -9.47 -0.57
C PRO A 146 -4.95 -10.86 -0.70
N ALA A 147 -4.57 -11.34 -1.90
CA ALA A 147 -3.82 -12.58 -2.04
C ALA A 147 -2.43 -12.46 -1.42
N PRO A 148 -1.85 -13.56 -0.86
CA PRO A 148 -0.61 -13.53 -0.09
C PRO A 148 0.65 -13.35 -0.93
N ASP A 149 0.55 -13.43 -2.25
CA ASP A 149 1.66 -13.60 -3.19
C ASP A 149 2.77 -12.57 -3.00
N VAL A 150 2.43 -11.29 -2.79
CA VAL A 150 3.42 -10.22 -2.65
C VAL A 150 4.30 -10.41 -1.41
N PHE A 151 3.73 -10.88 -0.30
CA PHE A 151 4.48 -11.14 0.93
C PHE A 151 5.25 -12.45 0.86
N LEU A 152 4.68 -13.49 0.26
CA LEU A 152 5.36 -14.77 0.01
C LEU A 152 6.59 -14.55 -0.88
N LEU A 153 6.43 -13.81 -1.97
CA LEU A 153 7.52 -13.52 -2.89
C LEU A 153 8.60 -12.64 -2.22
N ALA A 154 8.20 -11.65 -1.41
CA ALA A 154 9.13 -10.81 -0.66
C ALA A 154 9.95 -11.63 0.35
N ALA A 155 9.31 -12.52 1.12
CA ALA A 155 10.00 -13.40 2.06
C ALA A 155 10.94 -14.37 1.33
N ALA A 156 10.49 -14.97 0.23
CA ALA A 156 11.29 -15.88 -0.59
C ALA A 156 12.56 -15.20 -1.16
N ARG A 157 12.44 -13.96 -1.67
CA ARG A 157 13.58 -13.19 -2.18
C ARG A 157 14.59 -12.81 -1.07
N LEU A 158 14.15 -12.75 0.18
CA LEU A 158 15.04 -12.58 1.35
C LEU A 158 15.57 -13.91 1.89
N GLY A 159 15.11 -15.06 1.38
CA GLY A 159 15.45 -16.39 1.90
C GLY A 159 14.92 -16.63 3.32
N GLN A 160 13.76 -16.04 3.67
CA GLN A 160 13.17 -16.13 4.99
C GLN A 160 11.81 -16.83 4.96
N GLU A 161 11.51 -17.57 6.04
CA GLU A 161 10.19 -18.14 6.26
C GLU A 161 9.19 -17.04 6.64
N PRO A 162 8.02 -16.93 5.99
CA PRO A 162 7.04 -15.87 6.26
C PRO A 162 6.63 -15.79 7.74
N SER A 163 6.50 -16.93 8.43
CA SER A 163 6.12 -17.00 9.85
C SER A 163 7.15 -16.37 10.80
N SER A 164 8.38 -16.18 10.34
CA SER A 164 9.46 -15.49 11.06
C SER A 164 9.58 -14.00 10.70
N CYS A 165 8.81 -13.56 9.70
CA CYS A 165 8.82 -12.18 9.23
C CYS A 165 7.76 -11.33 9.94
N TRP A 166 8.07 -10.04 10.13
CA TRP A 166 7.09 -9.04 10.50
C TRP A 166 6.66 -8.29 9.24
N ALA A 167 5.36 -8.27 8.97
CA ALA A 167 4.77 -7.49 7.89
C ALA A 167 4.15 -6.22 8.47
N PHE A 168 4.35 -5.10 7.78
CA PHE A 168 3.85 -3.79 8.17
C PHE A 168 2.90 -3.28 7.09
N GLU A 169 1.71 -2.89 7.49
CA GLU A 169 0.61 -2.50 6.62
C GLU A 169 -0.25 -1.37 7.22
N ASP A 170 -1.02 -0.70 6.35
CA ASP A 170 -2.02 0.30 6.75
C ASP A 170 -3.43 -0.06 6.24
N SER A 171 -3.53 -1.02 5.32
CA SER A 171 -4.76 -1.34 4.61
C SER A 171 -5.35 -2.70 5.01
N PRO A 172 -6.70 -2.85 5.00
CA PRO A 172 -7.34 -4.15 5.25
C PRO A 172 -6.94 -5.22 4.22
N ALA A 173 -6.78 -4.84 2.95
CA ALA A 173 -6.41 -5.78 1.89
C ALA A 173 -4.98 -6.31 2.09
N GLY A 174 -4.05 -5.41 2.45
CA GLY A 174 -2.67 -5.79 2.70
C GLY A 174 -2.50 -6.57 4.00
N ALA A 175 -3.20 -6.20 5.06
CA ALA A 175 -3.19 -6.95 6.32
C ALA A 175 -3.67 -8.40 6.11
N ARG A 176 -4.74 -8.62 5.32
CA ARG A 176 -5.19 -9.99 4.96
C ARG A 176 -4.16 -10.72 4.13
N ALA A 177 -3.51 -10.04 3.18
CA ALA A 177 -2.45 -10.66 2.38
C ALA A 177 -1.26 -11.11 3.24
N ALA A 178 -0.84 -10.28 4.18
CA ALA A 178 0.26 -10.58 5.09
C ALA A 178 -0.08 -11.72 6.07
N GLU A 179 -1.32 -11.73 6.60
CA GLU A 179 -1.83 -12.81 7.44
C GLU A 179 -1.90 -14.13 6.66
N ALA A 180 -2.50 -14.11 5.46
CA ALA A 180 -2.59 -15.29 4.59
C ALA A 180 -1.23 -15.83 4.17
N ALA A 181 -0.19 -14.97 4.08
CA ALA A 181 1.19 -15.39 3.90
C ALA A 181 1.81 -16.02 5.16
N GLY A 182 1.16 -15.92 6.32
CA GLY A 182 1.64 -16.43 7.59
C GLY A 182 2.58 -15.48 8.34
N CYS A 183 2.68 -14.22 7.95
CA CYS A 183 3.51 -13.22 8.61
C CYS A 183 2.90 -12.76 9.95
N ARG A 184 3.75 -12.23 10.84
CA ARG A 184 3.26 -11.47 11.99
C ARG A 184 2.91 -10.05 11.52
N VAL A 185 1.62 -9.72 11.54
CA VAL A 185 1.10 -8.49 10.95
C VAL A 185 1.09 -7.36 11.98
N HIS A 186 1.66 -6.22 11.59
CA HIS A 186 1.62 -4.95 12.32
C HIS A 186 0.86 -3.95 11.45
N VAL A 187 -0.18 -3.34 12.00
CA VAL A 187 -1.04 -2.40 11.26
C VAL A 187 -0.91 -1.01 11.85
N LEU A 188 -0.47 -0.07 11.02
CA LEU A 188 -0.59 1.36 11.29
C LEU A 188 -2.01 1.77 10.89
N LEU A 189 -2.91 1.88 11.88
CA LEU A 189 -4.31 2.19 11.59
C LEU A 189 -4.43 3.62 11.06
N PRO A 190 -4.97 3.82 9.84
CA PRO A 190 -5.18 5.16 9.31
C PRO A 190 -6.25 5.90 10.09
N GLU A 191 -6.18 7.23 10.09
CA GLU A 191 -7.21 8.08 10.71
C GLU A 191 -8.60 7.77 10.12
N GLY A 192 -9.57 7.52 11.00
CA GLY A 192 -10.92 7.10 10.59
C GLY A 192 -11.04 5.68 10.04
N GLY A 193 -9.99 4.88 10.13
CA GLY A 193 -10.02 3.46 9.78
C GLY A 193 -10.89 2.66 10.75
N ASP A 194 -11.60 1.65 10.24
CA ASP A 194 -12.42 0.74 11.03
C ASP A 194 -11.60 -0.51 11.39
N PRO A 195 -11.25 -0.74 12.67
CA PRO A 195 -10.51 -1.93 13.08
C PRO A 195 -11.21 -3.25 12.73
N GLU A 196 -12.54 -3.28 12.66
CA GLU A 196 -13.29 -4.49 12.32
C GLU A 196 -13.08 -4.94 10.86
N ALA A 197 -12.59 -4.03 10.00
CA ALA A 197 -12.25 -4.34 8.62
C ALA A 197 -10.95 -5.17 8.47
N TYR A 198 -10.15 -5.30 9.52
CA TYR A 198 -8.86 -5.99 9.51
C TYR A 198 -8.95 -7.41 10.08
N PRO A 199 -7.95 -8.28 9.79
CA PRO A 199 -7.89 -9.60 10.40
C PRO A 199 -7.75 -9.56 11.92
N GLU A 200 -8.23 -10.60 12.59
CA GLU A 200 -7.99 -10.77 14.02
C GLU A 200 -6.51 -11.03 14.33
N GLY A 201 -6.06 -10.62 15.51
CA GLY A 201 -4.68 -10.91 15.96
C GLY A 201 -3.58 -10.04 15.37
N VAL A 202 -3.90 -9.02 14.57
CA VAL A 202 -2.92 -8.01 14.13
C VAL A 202 -2.43 -7.19 15.33
N ARG A 203 -1.16 -6.77 15.26
CA ARG A 203 -0.63 -5.81 16.23
C ARG A 203 -0.87 -4.39 15.73
N TRP A 204 -1.67 -3.65 16.46
CA TRP A 204 -1.94 -2.25 16.19
C TRP A 204 -0.76 -1.36 16.55
N LEU A 205 -0.49 -0.37 15.71
CA LEU A 205 0.50 0.67 15.92
C LEU A 205 -0.21 2.03 15.79
N GLU A 206 0.05 2.92 16.73
CA GLU A 206 -0.34 4.33 16.62
C GLU A 206 0.73 5.11 15.83
N SER A 207 1.97 4.65 15.88
CA SER A 207 3.09 5.22 15.15
C SER A 207 4.18 4.18 14.89
N LEU A 208 4.88 4.28 13.77
CA LEU A 208 6.07 3.46 13.49
C LEU A 208 7.23 3.70 14.48
N ARG A 209 7.17 4.80 15.25
CA ARG A 209 8.15 5.11 16.32
C ARG A 209 8.06 4.19 17.53
N GLU A 210 6.92 3.51 17.73
CA GLU A 210 6.70 2.63 18.89
C GLU A 210 7.39 1.26 18.75
N LEU A 211 7.89 0.97 17.55
CA LEU A 211 8.50 -0.31 17.28
C LEU A 211 9.86 -0.45 17.96
N VAL A 212 9.91 -1.41 18.88
CA VAL A 212 11.14 -1.91 19.48
C VAL A 212 11.56 -3.17 18.72
N LEU A 213 12.66 -3.08 17.97
CA LEU A 213 13.27 -4.15 17.18
C LEU A 213 14.33 -4.91 17.97
#